data_e4ad62ce702a4546a50241727236fb6c
#
_entry.id   e4ad62ce702a4546a50241727236fb6c
#
_cell.length_a   1.000
_cell.length_b   1.000
_cell.length_c   1.000
_cell.angle_alpha   90.00
_cell.angle_beta   90.00
_cell.angle_gamma   90.00
#
_symmetry.space_group_name_H-M   'P 1'
#
loop_
_entity.id
_entity.type
_entity.pdbx_description
1 polymer ?
#
loop_
_entity_poly.entity_id
_entity_poly.type
_entity_poly.pdbx_seq_one_letter_code
_entity_poly.pdbx_strand_id
1 'polypeptide(L)'
;LSHLSENQKAMVAKLIDASKIMDELFWKQAFGDNKDAFLAKLSDEKVRKFADINYGPWDRLNGDEPFLSGYKEKALGAQFYPADITKEELNNADVEDKKGLYSLIKRDEQGNLYSVPYSKEYAEELAKAADLLREASKLADDKEFANYLNLRADALQNDDFQGSDFAWMDMKNNPVDVVIGPIETYEDQLFGYRSAYESYVLIKDLKWSERLA
;
A
#
# COMPACT_ATOMS: atom_id res chain seq x y z
N LEU A 1 -12.67 19.02 11.77
CA LEU A 1 -12.91 19.26 10.33
C LEU A 1 -13.68 20.55 10.02
N SER A 2 -14.12 21.30 11.04
CA SER A 2 -14.91 22.53 10.86
C SER A 2 -14.16 23.68 10.16
N HIS A 3 -12.83 23.62 10.11
CA HIS A 3 -11.97 24.59 9.44
C HIS A 3 -11.71 24.29 7.95
N LEU A 4 -12.13 23.13 7.48
CA LEU A 4 -12.00 22.73 6.07
C LEU A 4 -13.16 23.30 5.25
N SER A 5 -12.89 23.72 4.01
CA SER A 5 -13.91 24.07 3.01
C SER A 5 -14.75 22.85 2.64
N GLU A 6 -15.91 23.07 2.03
CA GLU A 6 -16.75 21.96 1.55
C GLU A 6 -16.02 21.16 0.45
N ASN A 7 -15.23 21.81 -0.40
CA ASN A 7 -14.39 21.14 -1.41
C ASN A 7 -13.32 20.27 -0.72
N GLN A 8 -12.64 20.79 0.29
CA GLN A 8 -11.64 20.04 1.05
C GLN A 8 -12.26 18.81 1.75
N LYS A 9 -13.46 18.93 2.32
CA LYS A 9 -14.17 17.78 2.91
C LYS A 9 -14.52 16.74 1.87
N ALA A 10 -15.01 17.15 0.69
CA ALA A 10 -15.31 16.26 -0.43
C ALA A 10 -14.02 15.59 -0.96
N MET A 11 -12.92 16.34 -1.05
CA MET A 11 -11.60 15.82 -1.41
C MET A 11 -11.12 14.75 -0.42
N VAL A 12 -11.20 15.02 0.89
CA VAL A 12 -10.83 14.04 1.93
C VAL A 12 -11.63 12.76 1.82
N ALA A 13 -12.93 12.82 1.49
CA ALA A 13 -13.73 11.62 1.26
C ALA A 13 -13.18 10.78 0.09
N LYS A 14 -12.77 11.41 -1.02
CA LYS A 14 -12.13 10.71 -2.15
C LYS A 14 -10.78 10.09 -1.78
N LEU A 15 -9.97 10.81 -0.99
CA LEU A 15 -8.69 10.29 -0.49
C LEU A 15 -8.90 9.07 0.43
N ILE A 16 -9.91 9.09 1.29
CA ILE A 16 -10.28 7.94 2.14
C ILE A 16 -10.70 6.74 1.27
N ASP A 17 -11.48 6.96 0.21
CA ASP A 17 -11.88 5.87 -0.68
C ASP A 17 -10.67 5.29 -1.45
N ALA A 18 -9.73 6.12 -1.89
CA ALA A 18 -8.45 5.66 -2.46
C ALA A 18 -7.61 4.87 -1.44
N SER A 19 -7.59 5.33 -0.18
CA SER A 19 -6.87 4.64 0.91
C SER A 19 -7.41 3.25 1.22
N LYS A 20 -8.73 3.04 1.09
CA LYS A 20 -9.33 1.70 1.23
C LYS A 20 -8.83 0.72 0.16
N ILE A 21 -8.53 1.21 -1.04
CA ILE A 21 -7.94 0.39 -2.09
C ILE A 21 -6.51 -0.02 -1.71
N MET A 22 -5.72 0.88 -1.12
CA MET A 22 -4.38 0.54 -0.61
C MET A 22 -4.45 -0.51 0.49
N ASP A 23 -5.44 -0.42 1.40
CA ASP A 23 -5.69 -1.42 2.44
C ASP A 23 -5.99 -2.81 1.84
N GLU A 24 -6.82 -2.88 0.80
CA GLU A 24 -7.10 -4.14 0.10
C GLU A 24 -5.84 -4.69 -0.61
N LEU A 25 -5.01 -3.84 -1.19
CA LEU A 25 -3.75 -4.24 -1.80
C LEU A 25 -2.75 -4.73 -0.74
N PHE A 26 -2.69 -4.08 0.42
CA PHE A 26 -1.86 -4.56 1.52
C PHE A 26 -2.32 -5.94 2.02
N TRP A 27 -3.63 -6.19 2.13
CA TRP A 27 -4.16 -7.52 2.43
C TRP A 27 -3.68 -8.58 1.43
N LYS A 28 -3.71 -8.26 0.13
CA LYS A 28 -3.19 -9.17 -0.92
C LYS A 28 -1.70 -9.44 -0.74
N GLN A 29 -0.91 -8.41 -0.43
CA GLN A 29 0.54 -8.52 -0.23
C GLN A 29 0.93 -9.26 1.07
N ALA A 30 0.17 -9.07 2.14
CA ALA A 30 0.46 -9.66 3.44
C ALA A 30 -0.08 -11.10 3.59
N PHE A 31 -1.29 -11.35 3.08
CA PHE A 31 -2.04 -12.60 3.33
C PHE A 31 -2.45 -13.33 2.05
N GLY A 32 -2.81 -12.59 0.99
CA GLY A 32 -3.31 -13.13 -0.28
C GLY A 32 -4.78 -12.78 -0.56
N ASP A 33 -5.32 -13.35 -1.63
CA ASP A 33 -6.64 -12.99 -2.18
C ASP A 33 -7.85 -13.51 -1.37
N ASN A 34 -7.63 -14.24 -0.29
CA ASN A 34 -8.70 -14.94 0.44
C ASN A 34 -9.16 -14.21 1.72
N LYS A 35 -8.96 -12.89 1.83
CA LYS A 35 -9.36 -12.06 2.99
C LYS A 35 -10.78 -12.35 3.47
N ASP A 36 -11.78 -12.18 2.59
CA ASP A 36 -13.18 -12.30 2.95
C ASP A 36 -13.55 -13.72 3.41
N ALA A 37 -13.05 -14.73 2.70
CA ALA A 37 -13.26 -16.13 3.06
C ALA A 37 -12.56 -16.50 4.38
N PHE A 38 -11.43 -15.88 4.67
CA PHE A 38 -10.72 -16.03 5.94
C PHE A 38 -11.49 -15.39 7.08
N LEU A 39 -11.86 -14.12 6.97
CA LEU A 39 -12.59 -13.39 8.02
C LEU A 39 -13.99 -13.98 8.28
N ALA A 40 -14.68 -14.48 7.26
CA ALA A 40 -15.98 -15.12 7.37
C ALA A 40 -15.97 -16.42 8.20
N LYS A 41 -14.83 -17.11 8.29
CA LYS A 41 -14.67 -18.32 9.11
C LYS A 41 -14.54 -18.01 10.60
N LEU A 42 -14.27 -16.78 10.98
CA LEU A 42 -14.06 -16.37 12.36
C LEU A 42 -15.38 -15.96 12.98
N SER A 43 -15.97 -16.86 13.79
CA SER A 43 -17.28 -16.66 14.44
C SER A 43 -17.23 -15.66 15.59
N ASP A 44 -16.10 -15.57 16.32
CA ASP A 44 -15.91 -14.60 17.40
C ASP A 44 -15.56 -13.23 16.80
N GLU A 45 -16.39 -12.22 17.11
CA GLU A 45 -16.24 -10.85 16.59
C GLU A 45 -14.92 -10.19 17.03
N LYS A 46 -14.45 -10.45 18.25
CA LYS A 46 -13.20 -9.86 18.75
C LYS A 46 -12.01 -10.47 18.04
N VAL A 47 -12.02 -11.78 17.85
CA VAL A 47 -10.97 -12.50 17.10
C VAL A 47 -10.96 -12.02 15.65
N ARG A 48 -12.13 -11.87 15.03
CA ARG A 48 -12.23 -11.36 13.67
C ARG A 48 -11.67 -9.94 13.51
N LYS A 49 -12.03 -9.02 14.44
CA LYS A 49 -11.48 -7.67 14.46
C LYS A 49 -9.96 -7.67 14.68
N PHE A 50 -9.47 -8.54 15.55
CA PHE A 50 -8.03 -8.67 15.78
C PHE A 50 -7.30 -9.20 14.54
N ALA A 51 -7.88 -10.19 13.84
CA ALA A 51 -7.37 -10.71 12.59
C ALA A 51 -7.39 -9.65 11.47
N ASP A 52 -8.43 -8.82 11.41
CA ASP A 52 -8.55 -7.73 10.44
C ASP A 52 -7.46 -6.67 10.65
N ILE A 53 -7.24 -6.24 11.89
CA ILE A 53 -6.18 -5.26 12.24
C ILE A 53 -4.78 -5.81 11.97
N ASN A 54 -4.58 -7.11 12.13
CA ASN A 54 -3.28 -7.77 11.92
C ASN A 54 -3.07 -8.26 10.48
N TYR A 55 -4.03 -8.06 9.57
CA TYR A 55 -3.97 -8.52 8.18
C TYR A 55 -3.69 -10.02 8.07
N GLY A 56 -4.32 -10.83 8.92
CA GLY A 56 -4.14 -12.27 8.93
C GLY A 56 -4.18 -12.89 10.32
N PRO A 57 -3.73 -14.15 10.44
CA PRO A 57 -3.77 -14.92 11.68
C PRO A 57 -2.55 -14.70 12.59
N TRP A 58 -1.71 -13.70 12.33
CA TRP A 58 -0.44 -13.43 13.01
C TRP A 58 -0.48 -12.12 13.80
N ASP A 59 0.07 -12.12 15.01
CA ASP A 59 0.15 -10.92 15.85
C ASP A 59 1.40 -10.09 15.46
N ARG A 60 1.18 -9.02 14.70
CA ARG A 60 2.24 -8.12 14.20
C ARG A 60 3.02 -7.42 15.29
N LEU A 61 2.43 -7.24 16.46
CA LEU A 61 3.10 -6.62 17.61
C LEU A 61 3.85 -7.63 18.49
N ASN A 62 3.65 -8.93 18.24
CA ASN A 62 4.29 -10.02 18.96
C ASN A 62 5.10 -10.93 18.02
N GLY A 63 5.90 -10.35 17.13
CA GLY A 63 6.82 -11.09 16.27
C GLY A 63 6.13 -11.98 15.22
N ASP A 64 4.96 -11.61 14.78
CA ASP A 64 4.14 -12.37 13.81
C ASP A 64 3.78 -13.80 14.30
N GLU A 65 3.69 -14.00 15.63
CA GLU A 65 3.24 -15.26 16.22
C GLU A 65 1.80 -15.58 15.80
N PRO A 66 1.49 -16.81 15.33
CA PRO A 66 0.13 -17.17 14.97
C PRO A 66 -0.76 -17.27 16.22
N PHE A 67 -1.83 -16.49 16.27
CA PHE A 67 -2.82 -16.53 17.36
C PHE A 67 -4.04 -17.42 17.04
N LEU A 68 -4.15 -17.90 15.80
CA LEU A 68 -5.19 -18.83 15.38
C LEU A 68 -4.62 -20.24 15.22
N SER A 69 -5.29 -21.23 15.80
CA SER A 69 -4.88 -22.65 15.66
C SER A 69 -4.96 -23.09 14.18
N GLY A 70 -4.00 -23.91 13.76
CA GLY A 70 -3.92 -24.43 12.40
C GLY A 70 -3.16 -23.56 11.41
N TYR A 71 -2.73 -22.39 11.81
CA TYR A 71 -1.82 -21.55 11.01
C TYR A 71 -0.36 -21.77 11.43
N LYS A 72 0.52 -21.78 10.44
CA LYS A 72 1.98 -21.84 10.63
C LYS A 72 2.54 -20.43 10.80
N GLU A 73 3.82 -20.34 11.09
CA GLU A 73 4.58 -19.10 11.05
C GLU A 73 4.36 -18.35 9.73
N LYS A 74 4.34 -17.03 9.78
CA LYS A 74 4.22 -16.18 8.60
C LYS A 74 5.44 -16.38 7.70
N ALA A 75 5.20 -16.53 6.40
CA ALA A 75 6.29 -16.57 5.43
C ALA A 75 7.03 -15.24 5.40
N LEU A 76 8.36 -15.26 5.51
CA LEU A 76 9.19 -14.05 5.55
C LEU A 76 9.01 -13.16 4.28
N GLY A 77 8.80 -13.79 3.12
CA GLY A 77 8.55 -13.07 1.86
C GLY A 77 7.10 -12.64 1.65
N ALA A 78 6.21 -12.83 2.64
CA ALA A 78 4.77 -12.60 2.53
C ALA A 78 4.23 -13.16 1.18
N GLN A 79 3.48 -12.34 0.42
CA GLN A 79 2.98 -12.73 -0.92
C GLN A 79 3.77 -12.07 -2.07
N PHE A 80 4.95 -11.50 -1.77
CA PHE A 80 5.80 -10.87 -2.78
C PHE A 80 6.57 -11.88 -3.64
N TYR A 81 6.68 -13.13 -3.16
CA TYR A 81 7.47 -14.21 -3.77
C TYR A 81 6.71 -15.53 -3.74
N PRO A 82 7.09 -16.53 -4.59
CA PRO A 82 6.63 -17.90 -4.41
C PRO A 82 6.94 -18.40 -2.99
N ALA A 83 6.00 -19.15 -2.40
CA ALA A 83 6.12 -19.61 -1.00
C ALA A 83 7.34 -20.52 -0.75
N ASP A 84 7.86 -21.16 -1.79
CA ASP A 84 9.00 -22.09 -1.77
C ASP A 84 10.34 -21.44 -2.13
N ILE A 85 10.36 -20.12 -2.38
CA ILE A 85 11.58 -19.43 -2.83
C ILE A 85 12.68 -19.46 -1.76
N THR A 86 13.92 -19.58 -2.22
CA THR A 86 15.11 -19.43 -1.37
C THR A 86 15.90 -18.19 -1.74
N LYS A 87 16.67 -17.66 -0.79
CA LYS A 87 17.58 -16.53 -1.06
C LYS A 87 18.61 -16.86 -2.13
N GLU A 88 19.11 -18.10 -2.13
CA GLU A 88 20.09 -18.57 -3.11
C GLU A 88 19.47 -18.63 -4.51
N GLU A 89 18.26 -19.17 -4.64
CA GLU A 89 17.56 -19.25 -5.92
C GLU A 89 17.37 -17.85 -6.53
N LEU A 90 16.81 -16.88 -5.78
CA LEU A 90 16.63 -15.52 -6.33
C LEU A 90 17.95 -14.86 -6.68
N ASN A 91 18.98 -15.02 -5.85
CA ASN A 91 20.30 -14.42 -6.13
C ASN A 91 20.92 -14.94 -7.43
N ASN A 92 20.73 -16.24 -7.72
CA ASN A 92 21.26 -16.90 -8.91
C ASN A 92 20.36 -16.77 -10.14
N ALA A 93 19.09 -16.43 -9.96
CA ALA A 93 18.13 -16.30 -11.06
C ALA A 93 18.48 -15.10 -11.97
N ASP A 94 18.33 -15.31 -13.29
CA ASP A 94 18.38 -14.25 -14.29
C ASP A 94 16.97 -13.69 -14.51
N VAL A 95 16.55 -12.82 -13.58
CA VAL A 95 15.22 -12.19 -13.58
C VAL A 95 15.41 -10.69 -13.59
N GLU A 96 14.81 -10.03 -14.56
CA GLU A 96 14.76 -8.57 -14.62
C GLU A 96 14.08 -8.02 -13.36
N ASP A 97 14.59 -6.91 -12.83
CA ASP A 97 14.05 -6.23 -11.65
C ASP A 97 13.92 -7.11 -10.37
N LYS A 98 14.75 -8.17 -10.25
CA LYS A 98 14.68 -9.10 -9.10
C LYS A 98 14.91 -8.44 -7.73
N LYS A 99 15.43 -7.24 -7.69
CA LYS A 99 15.63 -6.41 -6.48
C LYS A 99 14.80 -5.13 -6.48
N GLY A 100 13.86 -5.01 -7.41
CA GLY A 100 13.02 -3.82 -7.55
C GLY A 100 12.06 -3.64 -6.39
N LEU A 101 11.64 -2.39 -6.17
CA LEU A 101 10.73 -2.01 -5.10
C LEU A 101 9.26 -2.36 -5.44
N TYR A 102 8.90 -2.33 -6.73
CA TYR A 102 7.50 -2.26 -7.20
C TYR A 102 7.14 -3.42 -8.13
N SER A 103 7.60 -4.64 -7.79
CA SER A 103 7.26 -5.84 -8.54
C SER A 103 7.10 -7.07 -7.63
N LEU A 104 6.35 -8.07 -8.10
CA LEU A 104 6.31 -9.39 -7.50
C LEU A 104 7.27 -10.33 -8.24
N ILE A 105 7.77 -11.34 -7.55
CA ILE A 105 8.41 -12.50 -8.19
C ILE A 105 7.41 -13.63 -8.21
N LYS A 106 7.19 -14.18 -9.39
CA LYS A 106 6.30 -15.33 -9.61
C LYS A 106 7.05 -16.50 -10.23
N ARG A 107 6.42 -17.66 -10.27
CA ARG A 107 6.94 -18.86 -10.88
C ARG A 107 5.99 -19.31 -11.98
N ASP A 108 6.53 -19.59 -13.17
CA ASP A 108 5.77 -20.14 -14.28
C ASP A 108 5.49 -21.65 -14.11
N GLU A 109 4.76 -22.26 -15.05
CA GLU A 109 4.43 -23.68 -15.05
C GLU A 109 5.67 -24.58 -15.19
N GLN A 110 6.77 -24.07 -15.73
CA GLN A 110 8.04 -24.76 -15.88
C GLN A 110 8.95 -24.61 -14.65
N GLY A 111 8.52 -23.79 -13.67
CA GLY A 111 9.26 -23.52 -12.45
C GLY A 111 10.24 -22.35 -12.54
N ASN A 112 10.29 -21.61 -13.66
CA ASN A 112 11.18 -20.46 -13.82
C ASN A 112 10.62 -19.25 -13.08
N LEU A 113 11.51 -18.48 -12.46
CA LEU A 113 11.14 -17.21 -11.84
C LEU A 113 10.99 -16.10 -12.89
N TYR A 114 10.01 -15.24 -12.69
CA TYR A 114 9.83 -14.00 -13.47
C TYR A 114 9.26 -12.90 -12.60
N SER A 115 9.49 -11.62 -12.98
CA SER A 115 8.95 -10.47 -12.27
C SER A 115 7.66 -9.97 -12.93
N VAL A 116 6.77 -9.44 -12.09
CA VAL A 116 5.53 -8.77 -12.53
C VAL A 116 5.46 -7.40 -11.85
N PRO A 117 5.52 -6.27 -12.60
CA PRO A 117 5.36 -4.94 -12.03
C PRO A 117 4.01 -4.77 -11.31
N TYR A 118 3.97 -4.00 -10.24
CA TYR A 118 2.73 -3.76 -9.49
C TYR A 118 1.64 -3.13 -10.37
N SER A 119 2.02 -2.21 -11.26
CA SER A 119 1.09 -1.60 -12.22
C SER A 119 0.41 -2.60 -13.18
N LYS A 120 0.97 -3.80 -13.32
CA LYS A 120 0.39 -4.91 -14.10
C LYS A 120 -0.41 -5.86 -13.22
N GLU A 121 0.16 -6.25 -12.08
CA GLU A 121 -0.48 -7.18 -11.15
C GLU A 121 -1.78 -6.64 -10.58
N TYR A 122 -1.79 -5.36 -10.20
CA TYR A 122 -2.91 -4.69 -9.53
C TYR A 122 -3.58 -3.64 -10.41
N ALA A 123 -3.54 -3.82 -11.73
CA ALA A 123 -3.94 -2.81 -12.72
C ALA A 123 -5.37 -2.26 -12.50
N GLU A 124 -6.33 -3.12 -12.14
CA GLU A 124 -7.72 -2.71 -11.94
C GLU A 124 -7.90 -1.86 -10.69
N GLU A 125 -7.29 -2.27 -9.57
CA GLU A 125 -7.35 -1.55 -8.30
C GLU A 125 -6.61 -0.20 -8.42
N LEU A 126 -5.44 -0.21 -9.03
CA LEU A 126 -4.63 0.99 -9.21
C LEU A 126 -5.28 1.99 -10.15
N ALA A 127 -5.98 1.54 -11.19
CA ALA A 127 -6.78 2.42 -12.05
C ALA A 127 -7.90 3.12 -11.25
N LYS A 128 -8.63 2.39 -10.40
CA LYS A 128 -9.68 2.96 -9.54
C LYS A 128 -9.10 3.98 -8.54
N ALA A 129 -7.97 3.65 -7.90
CA ALA A 129 -7.31 4.56 -6.98
C ALA A 129 -6.81 5.83 -7.70
N ALA A 130 -6.21 5.69 -8.88
CA ALA A 130 -5.77 6.81 -9.71
C ALA A 130 -6.92 7.73 -10.11
N ASP A 131 -8.07 7.19 -10.49
CA ASP A 131 -9.26 7.98 -10.81
C ASP A 131 -9.76 8.78 -9.60
N LEU A 132 -9.80 8.16 -8.41
CA LEU A 132 -10.16 8.84 -7.16
C LEU A 132 -9.18 9.98 -6.82
N LEU A 133 -7.87 9.79 -7.02
CA LEU A 133 -6.87 10.85 -6.83
C LEU A 133 -7.06 12.00 -7.84
N ARG A 134 -7.37 11.70 -9.10
CA ARG A 134 -7.68 12.73 -10.12
C ARG A 134 -8.99 13.47 -9.81
N GLU A 135 -10.00 12.79 -9.25
CA GLU A 135 -11.20 13.45 -8.75
C GLU A 135 -10.89 14.34 -7.54
N ALA A 136 -10.09 13.87 -6.61
CA ALA A 136 -9.63 14.65 -5.46
C ALA A 136 -8.84 15.89 -5.89
N SER A 137 -7.97 15.78 -6.91
CA SER A 137 -7.19 16.90 -7.43
C SER A 137 -8.05 18.05 -7.94
N LYS A 138 -9.22 17.77 -8.53
CA LYS A 138 -10.18 18.79 -9.00
C LYS A 138 -10.88 19.55 -7.86
N LEU A 139 -10.88 18.98 -6.66
CA LEU A 139 -11.48 19.53 -5.45
C LEU A 139 -10.44 20.23 -4.56
N ALA A 140 -9.15 20.10 -4.88
CA ALA A 140 -8.08 20.70 -4.11
C ALA A 140 -8.05 22.22 -4.34
N ASP A 141 -8.15 22.99 -3.25
CA ASP A 141 -7.99 24.45 -3.27
C ASP A 141 -6.51 24.84 -3.49
N ASP A 142 -5.58 23.99 -3.08
CA ASP A 142 -4.15 24.16 -3.25
C ASP A 142 -3.67 23.52 -4.56
N LYS A 143 -3.00 24.32 -5.41
CA LYS A 143 -2.55 23.89 -6.73
C LYS A 143 -1.37 22.92 -6.70
N GLU A 144 -0.49 23.05 -5.72
CA GLU A 144 0.66 22.16 -5.54
C GLU A 144 0.17 20.78 -5.11
N PHE A 145 -0.80 20.74 -4.20
CA PHE A 145 -1.45 19.49 -3.79
C PHE A 145 -2.23 18.85 -4.94
N ALA A 146 -2.97 19.65 -5.74
CA ALA A 146 -3.63 19.13 -6.95
C ALA A 146 -2.63 18.52 -7.93
N ASN A 147 -1.49 19.15 -8.15
CA ASN A 147 -0.43 18.64 -9.02
C ASN A 147 0.14 17.33 -8.47
N TYR A 148 0.47 17.27 -7.18
CA TYR A 148 0.94 16.05 -6.53
C TYR A 148 -0.04 14.88 -6.73
N LEU A 149 -1.35 15.11 -6.49
CA LEU A 149 -2.37 14.07 -6.64
C LEU A 149 -2.44 13.51 -8.07
N ASN A 150 -2.30 14.36 -9.09
CA ASN A 150 -2.27 13.91 -10.48
C ASN A 150 -0.99 13.10 -10.79
N LEU A 151 0.17 13.58 -10.36
CA LEU A 151 1.43 12.85 -10.55
C LEU A 151 1.42 11.51 -9.81
N ARG A 152 0.86 11.47 -8.60
CA ARG A 152 0.73 10.22 -7.83
C ARG A 152 -0.26 9.25 -8.49
N ALA A 153 -1.34 9.75 -9.09
CA ALA A 153 -2.26 8.93 -9.88
C ALA A 153 -1.57 8.28 -11.09
N ASP A 154 -0.70 9.02 -11.78
CA ASP A 154 0.06 8.49 -12.90
C ASP A 154 1.12 7.46 -12.42
N ALA A 155 1.80 7.76 -11.31
CA ALA A 155 2.79 6.88 -10.70
C ALA A 155 2.21 5.52 -10.28
N LEU A 156 1.00 5.49 -9.72
CA LEU A 156 0.29 4.24 -9.39
C LEU A 156 0.06 3.34 -10.62
N GLN A 157 -0.02 3.92 -11.83
CA GLN A 157 -0.30 3.19 -13.05
C GLN A 157 0.95 2.83 -13.87
N ASN A 158 2.13 3.36 -13.52
CA ASN A 158 3.36 3.14 -14.28
C ASN A 158 4.58 2.75 -13.43
N ASP A 159 4.41 2.66 -12.09
CA ASP A 159 5.48 2.35 -11.11
C ASP A 159 6.63 3.37 -11.07
N ASP A 160 6.48 4.57 -11.66
CA ASP A 160 7.45 5.67 -11.58
C ASP A 160 7.00 6.72 -10.56
N PHE A 161 7.47 6.59 -9.32
CA PHE A 161 7.05 7.43 -8.20
C PHE A 161 7.90 8.69 -7.99
N GLN A 162 9.10 8.77 -8.59
CA GLN A 162 10.06 9.84 -8.30
C GLN A 162 9.50 11.24 -8.53
N GLY A 163 8.80 11.45 -9.66
CA GLY A 163 8.21 12.77 -9.97
C GLY A 163 7.16 13.22 -8.96
N SER A 164 6.33 12.29 -8.49
CA SER A 164 5.33 12.57 -7.46
C SER A 164 5.95 12.74 -6.07
N ASP A 165 7.05 12.05 -5.76
CA ASP A 165 7.76 12.20 -4.49
C ASP A 165 8.39 13.59 -4.37
N PHE A 166 9.01 14.10 -5.44
CA PHE A 166 9.52 15.46 -5.47
C PHE A 166 8.40 16.50 -5.32
N ALA A 167 7.27 16.32 -6.03
CA ALA A 167 6.12 17.21 -5.88
C ALA A 167 5.59 17.23 -4.44
N TRP A 168 5.54 16.07 -3.77
CA TRP A 168 5.16 15.98 -2.35
C TRP A 168 6.15 16.73 -1.44
N MET A 169 7.45 16.59 -1.66
CA MET A 169 8.49 17.25 -0.86
C MET A 169 8.47 18.78 -1.03
N ASP A 170 8.06 19.28 -2.19
CA ASP A 170 8.01 20.70 -2.50
C ASP A 170 6.81 21.42 -1.86
N MET A 171 5.73 20.70 -1.54
CA MET A 171 4.53 21.26 -0.92
C MET A 171 4.82 21.77 0.49
N LYS A 172 4.35 22.99 0.80
CA LYS A 172 4.55 23.60 2.12
C LYS A 172 3.23 24.01 2.80
N ASN A 173 2.26 24.52 2.04
CA ASN A 173 1.10 25.24 2.56
C ASN A 173 -0.20 24.43 2.51
N ASN A 174 -0.17 23.22 2.01
CA ASN A 174 -1.32 22.34 1.90
C ASN A 174 -1.93 22.04 3.29
N PRO A 175 -3.23 22.31 3.54
CA PRO A 175 -3.89 22.03 4.82
C PRO A 175 -4.26 20.57 5.00
N VAL A 176 -4.37 19.84 3.89
CA VAL A 176 -4.56 18.39 3.84
C VAL A 176 -3.33 17.77 3.18
N ASP A 177 -2.89 16.64 3.68
CA ASP A 177 -1.79 15.88 3.12
C ASP A 177 -2.19 14.42 2.92
N VAL A 178 -1.57 13.73 1.98
CA VAL A 178 -1.75 12.31 1.79
C VAL A 178 -0.44 11.65 1.36
N VAL A 179 -0.07 10.58 2.07
CA VAL A 179 0.93 9.62 1.62
C VAL A 179 0.17 8.40 1.12
N ILE A 180 0.37 7.98 -0.10
CA ILE A 180 -0.38 6.89 -0.72
C ILE A 180 0.45 6.17 -1.78
N GLY A 181 0.46 4.85 -1.75
CA GLY A 181 1.18 4.00 -2.70
C GLY A 181 2.03 2.94 -2.00
N PRO A 182 2.98 2.30 -2.72
CA PRO A 182 3.93 1.36 -2.17
C PRO A 182 5.07 2.15 -1.49
N ILE A 183 5.12 2.13 -0.16
CA ILE A 183 5.99 3.04 0.62
C ILE A 183 7.08 2.29 1.37
N GLU A 184 6.73 1.35 2.26
CA GLU A 184 7.70 0.75 3.17
C GLU A 184 7.99 -0.72 2.84
N THR A 185 9.22 -1.17 3.11
CA THR A 185 9.71 -2.50 2.69
C THR A 185 9.75 -3.53 3.81
N TYR A 186 9.38 -3.21 5.03
CA TYR A 186 9.50 -4.11 6.18
C TYR A 186 8.52 -5.29 6.16
N GLU A 187 7.47 -5.26 5.34
CA GLU A 187 6.60 -6.43 5.13
C GLU A 187 7.34 -7.56 4.39
N ASP A 188 8.29 -7.23 3.51
CA ASP A 188 9.25 -8.17 2.92
C ASP A 188 10.39 -8.45 3.91
N GLN A 189 10.16 -9.32 4.85
CA GLN A 189 11.16 -9.74 5.83
C GLN A 189 12.21 -10.71 5.24
N LEU A 190 11.99 -11.22 4.02
CA LEU A 190 12.92 -12.14 3.37
C LEU A 190 14.13 -11.43 2.81
N PHE A 191 13.92 -10.34 2.06
CA PHE A 191 14.97 -9.56 1.40
C PHE A 191 14.94 -8.07 1.76
N GLY A 192 13.78 -7.52 2.11
CA GLY A 192 13.58 -6.08 2.28
C GLY A 192 13.59 -5.30 0.98
N TYR A 193 13.25 -5.94 -0.15
CA TYR A 193 13.26 -5.28 -1.47
C TYR A 193 11.90 -4.72 -1.86
N ARG A 194 10.80 -5.37 -1.46
CA ARG A 194 9.46 -5.06 -1.96
C ARG A 194 8.73 -4.09 -1.05
N SER A 195 8.20 -3.02 -1.65
CA SER A 195 7.37 -2.06 -0.92
C SER A 195 5.93 -2.55 -0.83
N ALA A 196 5.33 -2.36 0.34
CA ALA A 196 3.92 -2.65 0.57
C ALA A 196 3.07 -1.39 0.35
N TYR A 197 1.83 -1.59 -0.13
CA TYR A 197 0.85 -0.49 -0.27
C TYR A 197 0.36 -0.02 1.08
N GLU A 198 0.34 1.29 1.25
CA GLU A 198 -0.20 1.95 2.44
C GLU A 198 -0.71 3.35 2.12
N SER A 199 -1.46 3.94 3.03
CA SER A 199 -1.93 5.31 2.88
C SER A 199 -2.17 5.98 4.22
N TYR A 200 -1.81 7.26 4.30
CA TYR A 200 -2.09 8.15 5.43
C TYR A 200 -2.74 9.43 4.92
N VAL A 201 -3.99 9.68 5.32
CA VAL A 201 -4.68 10.94 5.04
C VAL A 201 -4.57 11.83 6.27
N LEU A 202 -3.93 12.96 6.15
CA LEU A 202 -3.56 13.83 7.24
C LEU A 202 -4.20 15.21 7.08
N ILE A 203 -4.62 15.80 8.21
CA ILE A 203 -5.13 17.17 8.26
C ILE A 203 -4.22 17.94 9.20
N LYS A 204 -3.57 18.97 8.67
CA LYS A 204 -2.61 19.78 9.42
C LYS A 204 -3.31 20.63 10.48
N ASP A 205 -2.78 20.63 11.70
CA ASP A 205 -3.09 21.64 12.69
C ASP A 205 -2.25 22.88 12.40
N LEU A 206 -2.87 23.89 11.78
CA LEU A 206 -2.17 25.10 11.33
C LEU A 206 -1.52 25.86 12.49
N LYS A 207 -2.11 25.85 13.69
CA LYS A 207 -1.54 26.51 14.86
C LYS A 207 -0.24 25.85 15.34
N TRP A 208 -0.20 24.51 15.25
CA TRP A 208 1.04 23.78 15.57
C TRP A 208 2.06 23.93 14.45
N SER A 209 1.64 23.95 13.19
CA SER A 209 2.53 24.18 12.05
C SER A 209 3.25 25.52 12.15
N GLU A 210 2.54 26.59 12.52
CA GLU A 210 3.13 27.92 12.75
C GLU A 210 4.15 27.95 13.92
N ARG A 211 3.98 27.08 14.92
CA ARG A 211 4.91 27.01 16.07
C ARG A 211 6.19 26.22 15.78
N LEU A 212 6.15 25.36 14.76
CA LEU A 212 7.25 24.47 14.38
C LEU A 212 8.07 25.03 13.21
N ALA A 213 7.58 26.06 12.52
CA ALA A 213 8.28 26.79 11.46
C ALA A 213 9.21 27.85 12.06
#